data_673b38bc8e845ae1423bd52bc452767b
#
_entry.id   673b38bc8e845ae1423bd52bc452767b
#
_cell.length_a   1.000
_cell.length_b   1.000
_cell.length_c   1.000
_cell.angle_alpha   90.00
_cell.angle_beta   90.00
_cell.angle_gamma   90.00
#
_symmetry.space_group_name_H-M   'P 1'
#
loop_
_entity.id
_entity.type
_entity.pdbx_description
1 polymer ?
#
loop_
_entity_poly.entity_id
_entity_poly.type
_entity_poly.pdbx_seq_one_letter_code
_entity_poly.pdbx_strand_id
1 'polypeptide(L)'
;MKICDLTQFYSPVSGGVKRYLHEKIDYVQNCTAIDKHVLVVPGKKTRLRAHGRSRVCTIRSPLVSRTAQYRALLNLRAVERILRNELPDIIESGDPYQLGWKAVRTGRALKIPVIGFYHSHFPEAYLRSSAKLLGKTATRRMMRLSRAYVRKLYNQHAATLVASERLARVLRDWGVRNVRVLSLGVNTETFHPDKSNAEATRESLGVDSNRKLLLYVGRLAKEKNTAKLFRAFEVLQWRRTNEFHLLVIGDGSQRNQLRELQARCKNVSWIRYCAEPRELAQYYRAADLFVHPGVLETFGLVALESQACGTPVVGIRGSAMDDLIFHDQRDWANENTAEALAEAIEQMSKKKLSRLGKEAAKRAAQLHAWPRVFDRLFCIYREVCANYKGTPTE
;
A
#
# COMPACT_ATOMS: atom_id res chain seq x y z
N MET A 1 -25.30 -6.99 -6.25
CA MET A 1 -24.26 -8.04 -6.10
C MET A 1 -23.80 -8.10 -4.66
N LYS A 2 -23.54 -9.30 -4.12
CA LYS A 2 -22.96 -9.48 -2.79
C LYS A 2 -21.49 -9.91 -2.92
N ILE A 3 -20.58 -9.10 -2.43
CA ILE A 3 -19.13 -9.34 -2.48
C ILE A 3 -18.66 -9.86 -1.12
N CYS A 4 -17.76 -10.84 -1.09
CA CYS A 4 -17.11 -11.30 0.14
C CYS A 4 -15.60 -11.16 0.05
N ASP A 5 -15.03 -10.28 0.87
CA ASP A 5 -13.58 -10.12 1.04
C ASP A 5 -13.03 -11.03 2.14
N LEU A 6 -11.99 -11.78 1.82
CA LEU A 6 -11.27 -12.67 2.74
C LEU A 6 -9.82 -12.21 2.86
N THR A 7 -9.37 -11.85 4.06
CA THR A 7 -7.96 -11.56 4.30
C THR A 7 -7.53 -11.79 5.73
N GLN A 8 -6.33 -12.32 5.93
CA GLN A 8 -5.66 -12.33 7.25
C GLN A 8 -4.76 -11.11 7.46
N PHE A 9 -4.47 -10.32 6.42
CA PHE A 9 -3.65 -9.10 6.50
C PHE A 9 -4.44 -7.89 6.99
N TYR A 10 -5.28 -8.11 7.98
CA TYR A 10 -6.06 -7.07 8.64
C TYR A 10 -5.57 -6.85 10.06
N SER A 11 -5.16 -5.63 10.36
CA SER A 11 -4.71 -5.23 11.69
C SER A 11 -5.23 -3.83 12.03
N PRO A 12 -5.55 -3.54 13.30
CA PRO A 12 -5.94 -2.19 13.74
C PRO A 12 -4.92 -1.10 13.35
N VAL A 13 -3.62 -1.47 13.34
CA VAL A 13 -2.50 -0.58 13.05
C VAL A 13 -1.89 -0.76 11.66
N SER A 14 -2.49 -1.56 10.78
CA SER A 14 -1.97 -1.79 9.43
C SER A 14 -2.49 -0.75 8.43
N GLY A 15 -1.67 -0.47 7.40
CA GLY A 15 -1.92 0.57 6.42
C GLY A 15 -2.81 0.15 5.24
N GLY A 16 -2.18 -0.20 4.10
CA GLY A 16 -2.82 -0.25 2.78
C GLY A 16 -4.01 -1.20 2.64
N VAL A 17 -3.89 -2.46 3.10
CA VAL A 17 -4.99 -3.45 2.97
C VAL A 17 -6.21 -3.05 3.79
N LYS A 18 -6.00 -2.62 5.03
CA LYS A 18 -7.10 -2.14 5.89
C LYS A 18 -7.80 -0.95 5.24
N ARG A 19 -7.04 0.03 4.73
CA ARG A 19 -7.59 1.22 4.07
C ARG A 19 -8.42 0.83 2.86
N TYR A 20 -7.89 0.02 1.96
CA TYR A 20 -8.62 -0.49 0.80
C TYR A 20 -9.97 -1.13 1.16
N LEU A 21 -10.00 -1.97 2.21
CA LEU A 21 -11.22 -2.62 2.65
C LEU A 21 -12.24 -1.65 3.26
N HIS A 22 -11.79 -0.68 4.06
CA HIS A 22 -12.68 0.33 4.63
C HIS A 22 -13.26 1.25 3.55
N GLU A 23 -12.44 1.74 2.64
CA GLU A 23 -12.89 2.55 1.49
C GLU A 23 -13.86 1.77 0.59
N LYS A 24 -13.69 0.43 0.45
CA LYS A 24 -14.66 -0.42 -0.26
C LYS A 24 -15.99 -0.52 0.49
N ILE A 25 -15.97 -0.62 1.82
CA ILE A 25 -17.18 -0.57 2.65
C ILE A 25 -17.89 0.77 2.44
N ASP A 26 -17.16 1.87 2.52
CA ASP A 26 -17.72 3.22 2.34
C ASP A 26 -18.29 3.41 0.93
N TYR A 27 -17.60 2.90 -0.10
CA TYR A 27 -18.10 2.91 -1.47
C TYR A 27 -19.42 2.14 -1.61
N VAL A 28 -19.52 0.94 -1.04
CA VAL A 28 -20.76 0.15 -1.05
C VAL A 28 -21.89 0.89 -0.34
N GLN A 29 -21.60 1.60 0.76
CA GLN A 29 -22.61 2.37 1.50
C GLN A 29 -23.10 3.60 0.74
N ASN A 30 -22.18 4.34 0.13
CA ASN A 30 -22.44 5.70 -0.34
C ASN A 30 -22.59 5.81 -1.87
N CYS A 31 -21.96 4.90 -2.63
CA CYS A 31 -21.89 5.00 -4.10
C CYS A 31 -22.68 3.92 -4.83
N THR A 32 -23.20 2.88 -4.14
CA THR A 32 -24.04 1.85 -4.76
C THR A 32 -25.43 1.83 -4.11
N ALA A 33 -26.46 1.39 -4.86
CA ALA A 33 -27.83 1.32 -4.34
C ALA A 33 -28.15 -0.04 -3.70
N ILE A 34 -27.71 -1.13 -4.32
CA ILE A 34 -28.14 -2.50 -4.01
C ILE A 34 -27.02 -3.47 -3.62
N ASP A 35 -25.76 -3.08 -3.84
CA ASP A 35 -24.64 -3.97 -3.56
C ASP A 35 -24.46 -4.18 -2.06
N LYS A 36 -24.02 -5.40 -1.68
CA LYS A 36 -23.77 -5.81 -0.30
C LYS A 36 -22.33 -6.27 -0.15
N HIS A 37 -21.77 -6.07 1.02
CA HIS A 37 -20.39 -6.44 1.31
C HIS A 37 -20.27 -7.27 2.57
N VAL A 38 -19.48 -8.33 2.51
CA VAL A 38 -19.11 -9.16 3.66
C VAL A 38 -17.59 -9.17 3.78
N LEU A 39 -17.08 -8.76 4.92
CA LEU A 39 -15.65 -8.77 5.22
C LEU A 39 -15.35 -9.84 6.26
N VAL A 40 -14.49 -10.80 5.93
CA VAL A 40 -14.05 -11.86 6.86
C VAL A 40 -12.58 -11.66 7.20
N VAL A 41 -12.30 -11.38 8.48
CA VAL A 41 -10.97 -11.03 8.99
C VAL A 41 -10.66 -11.71 10.32
N PRO A 42 -9.37 -11.84 10.70
CA PRO A 42 -9.01 -12.33 12.03
C PRO A 42 -9.35 -11.30 13.12
N GLY A 43 -9.70 -11.77 14.32
CA GLY A 43 -10.03 -10.92 15.44
C GLY A 43 -9.67 -11.52 16.80
N LYS A 44 -9.84 -10.73 17.87
CA LYS A 44 -9.68 -11.20 19.26
C LYS A 44 -10.82 -12.15 19.66
N LYS A 45 -12.02 -11.95 19.12
CA LYS A 45 -13.24 -12.76 19.38
C LYS A 45 -13.95 -13.00 18.04
N THR A 46 -14.70 -14.11 17.96
CA THR A 46 -15.61 -14.33 16.84
C THR A 46 -16.85 -13.46 17.05
N ARG A 47 -17.11 -12.56 16.08
CA ARG A 47 -18.23 -11.61 16.13
C ARG A 47 -18.69 -11.28 14.72
N LEU A 48 -19.98 -11.03 14.59
CA LEU A 48 -20.59 -10.41 13.42
C LEU A 48 -21.01 -8.98 13.80
N ARG A 49 -20.60 -8.00 12.98
CA ARG A 49 -21.06 -6.62 13.09
C ARG A 49 -21.68 -6.23 11.77
N ALA A 50 -22.92 -5.77 11.80
CA ALA A 50 -23.57 -5.18 10.66
C ALA A 50 -23.33 -3.67 10.65
N HIS A 51 -23.11 -3.12 9.46
CA HIS A 51 -22.99 -1.69 9.21
C HIS A 51 -23.68 -1.40 7.87
N GLY A 52 -24.93 -1.00 7.92
CA GLY A 52 -25.77 -0.81 6.72
C GLY A 52 -25.78 -2.06 5.83
N ARG A 53 -25.32 -1.92 4.59
CA ARG A 53 -25.23 -3.00 3.60
C ARG A 53 -23.95 -3.86 3.73
N SER A 54 -23.11 -3.56 4.70
CA SER A 54 -21.87 -4.30 4.94
C SER A 54 -21.93 -5.10 6.23
N ARG A 55 -21.30 -6.27 6.24
CA ARG A 55 -21.13 -7.15 7.41
C ARG A 55 -19.66 -7.43 7.63
N VAL A 56 -19.17 -7.21 8.85
CA VAL A 56 -17.80 -7.54 9.25
C VAL A 56 -17.81 -8.75 10.17
N CYS A 57 -17.31 -9.86 9.68
CA CYS A 57 -17.18 -11.13 10.37
C CYS A 57 -15.74 -11.27 10.90
N THR A 58 -15.54 -11.13 12.20
CA THR A 58 -14.25 -11.44 12.80
C THR A 58 -14.23 -12.89 13.31
N ILE A 59 -13.11 -13.59 13.07
CA ILE A 59 -12.90 -14.96 13.54
C ILE A 59 -11.78 -14.93 14.60
N ARG A 60 -12.03 -15.50 15.79
CA ARG A 60 -11.01 -15.61 16.85
C ARG A 60 -9.74 -16.24 16.29
N SER A 61 -8.62 -15.52 16.41
CA SER A 61 -7.35 -15.88 15.81
C SER A 61 -6.18 -15.52 16.72
N PRO A 62 -5.16 -16.38 16.86
CA PRO A 62 -3.99 -16.12 17.70
C PRO A 62 -3.19 -14.93 17.17
N LEU A 63 -2.55 -14.20 18.09
CA LEU A 63 -1.68 -13.07 17.77
C LEU A 63 -0.31 -13.60 17.28
N VAL A 64 0.14 -13.14 16.12
CA VAL A 64 1.43 -13.53 15.53
C VAL A 64 2.47 -12.43 15.73
N SER A 65 2.06 -11.16 15.64
CA SER A 65 2.95 -10.02 15.81
C SER A 65 2.36 -9.04 16.82
N ARG A 66 3.10 -8.79 17.91
CA ARG A 66 2.69 -7.81 18.93
C ARG A 66 2.78 -6.36 18.43
N THR A 67 3.84 -6.05 17.69
CA THR A 67 4.07 -4.69 17.15
C THR A 67 3.11 -4.34 16.03
N ALA A 68 2.93 -5.23 15.05
CA ALA A 68 2.02 -5.03 13.93
C ALA A 68 0.59 -5.51 14.21
N GLN A 69 0.33 -6.13 15.36
CA GLN A 69 -0.96 -6.69 15.79
C GLN A 69 -1.63 -7.64 14.77
N TYR A 70 -0.84 -8.30 13.94
CA TYR A 70 -1.35 -9.32 13.02
C TYR A 70 -1.73 -10.60 13.74
N ARG A 71 -2.80 -11.25 13.24
CA ARG A 71 -3.33 -12.51 13.74
C ARG A 71 -3.39 -13.53 12.62
N ALA A 72 -3.12 -14.81 12.94
CA ALA A 72 -3.23 -15.89 11.96
C ALA A 72 -4.65 -16.46 11.95
N LEU A 73 -5.35 -16.40 10.83
CA LEU A 73 -6.67 -16.96 10.65
C LEU A 73 -6.55 -18.46 10.37
N LEU A 74 -6.55 -19.28 11.43
CA LEU A 74 -6.37 -20.74 11.35
C LEU A 74 -7.69 -21.50 11.23
N ASN A 75 -8.81 -20.93 11.71
CA ASN A 75 -10.11 -21.59 11.67
C ASN A 75 -10.77 -21.47 10.30
N LEU A 76 -10.26 -22.25 9.34
CA LEU A 76 -10.76 -22.27 7.96
C LEU A 76 -12.17 -22.90 7.83
N ARG A 77 -12.60 -23.71 8.81
CA ARG A 77 -13.99 -24.24 8.86
C ARG A 77 -14.99 -23.12 9.13
N ALA A 78 -14.63 -22.16 9.99
CA ALA A 78 -15.47 -20.99 10.23
C ALA A 78 -15.61 -20.10 8.97
N VAL A 79 -14.52 -19.93 8.20
CA VAL A 79 -14.57 -19.21 6.90
C VAL A 79 -15.54 -19.89 5.95
N GLU A 80 -15.45 -21.22 5.77
CA GLU A 80 -16.36 -21.96 4.91
C GLU A 80 -17.82 -21.83 5.35
N ARG A 81 -18.08 -21.92 6.66
CA ARG A 81 -19.44 -21.76 7.21
C ARG A 81 -20.00 -20.37 6.88
N ILE A 82 -19.18 -19.31 7.01
CA ILE A 82 -19.61 -17.94 6.66
C ILE A 82 -19.92 -17.87 5.17
N LEU A 83 -19.07 -18.40 4.29
CA LEU A 83 -19.30 -18.39 2.85
C LEU A 83 -20.58 -19.16 2.46
N ARG A 84 -20.84 -20.30 3.08
CA ARG A 84 -22.06 -21.09 2.87
C ARG A 84 -23.34 -20.37 3.36
N ASN A 85 -23.24 -19.62 4.46
CA ASN A 85 -24.38 -18.88 5.01
C ASN A 85 -24.63 -17.56 4.23
N GLU A 86 -23.57 -16.89 3.80
CA GLU A 86 -23.71 -15.60 3.11
C GLU A 86 -23.99 -15.76 1.61
N LEU A 87 -23.56 -16.87 0.99
CA LEU A 87 -23.72 -17.13 -0.46
C LEU A 87 -23.40 -15.88 -1.30
N PRO A 88 -22.19 -15.36 -1.27
CA PRO A 88 -21.84 -14.17 -2.06
C PRO A 88 -21.82 -14.51 -3.55
N ASP A 89 -22.05 -13.52 -4.41
CA ASP A 89 -21.95 -13.65 -5.85
C ASP A 89 -20.49 -13.78 -6.31
N ILE A 90 -19.55 -13.22 -5.51
CA ILE A 90 -18.13 -13.24 -5.79
C ILE A 90 -17.31 -13.21 -4.48
N ILE A 91 -16.17 -13.90 -4.47
CA ILE A 91 -15.20 -13.90 -3.38
C ILE A 91 -13.94 -13.20 -3.83
N GLU A 92 -13.47 -12.18 -3.10
CA GLU A 92 -12.14 -11.63 -3.26
C GLU A 92 -11.21 -12.13 -2.16
N SER A 93 -10.10 -12.77 -2.53
CA SER A 93 -9.08 -13.23 -1.59
C SER A 93 -7.83 -12.37 -1.68
N GLY A 94 -7.56 -11.61 -0.63
CA GLY A 94 -6.32 -10.84 -0.48
C GLY A 94 -5.17 -11.64 0.17
N ASP A 95 -5.25 -12.97 0.15
CA ASP A 95 -4.34 -13.84 0.90
C ASP A 95 -3.65 -14.87 0.00
N PRO A 96 -2.30 -14.91 -0.02
CA PRO A 96 -1.54 -15.87 -0.82
C PRO A 96 -1.31 -17.23 -0.12
N TYR A 97 -1.87 -17.46 1.07
CA TYR A 97 -1.60 -18.65 1.88
C TYR A 97 -2.82 -19.58 2.00
N GLN A 98 -3.00 -20.20 3.16
CA GLN A 98 -4.06 -21.17 3.43
C GLN A 98 -5.47 -20.62 3.19
N LEU A 99 -5.70 -19.34 3.52
CA LEU A 99 -6.99 -18.69 3.30
C LEU A 99 -7.31 -18.57 1.81
N GLY A 100 -6.31 -18.26 0.96
CA GLY A 100 -6.47 -18.22 -0.49
C GLY A 100 -6.88 -19.58 -1.07
N TRP A 101 -6.21 -20.66 -0.65
CA TRP A 101 -6.61 -22.01 -1.03
C TRP A 101 -8.00 -22.40 -0.53
N LYS A 102 -8.35 -21.95 0.69
CA LYS A 102 -9.70 -22.19 1.23
C LYS A 102 -10.76 -21.45 0.43
N ALA A 103 -10.48 -20.20 0.06
CA ALA A 103 -11.36 -19.41 -0.82
C ALA A 103 -11.64 -20.14 -2.14
N VAL A 104 -10.58 -20.58 -2.82
CA VAL A 104 -10.67 -21.30 -4.10
C VAL A 104 -11.48 -22.60 -3.96
N ARG A 105 -11.17 -23.43 -2.95
CA ARG A 105 -11.86 -24.71 -2.74
C ARG A 105 -13.35 -24.49 -2.42
N THR A 106 -13.66 -23.54 -1.54
CA THR A 106 -15.05 -23.27 -1.14
C THR A 106 -15.83 -22.60 -2.27
N GLY A 107 -15.22 -21.64 -2.99
CA GLY A 107 -15.83 -21.00 -4.15
C GLY A 107 -16.17 -22.03 -5.25
N ARG A 108 -15.26 -22.96 -5.53
CA ARG A 108 -15.50 -24.05 -6.48
C ARG A 108 -16.67 -24.95 -6.03
N ALA A 109 -16.71 -25.36 -4.76
CA ALA A 109 -17.78 -26.20 -4.21
C ALA A 109 -19.16 -25.49 -4.22
N LEU A 110 -19.19 -24.17 -4.09
CA LEU A 110 -20.39 -23.35 -4.13
C LEU A 110 -20.71 -22.79 -5.52
N LYS A 111 -19.88 -23.06 -6.51
CA LYS A 111 -19.96 -22.48 -7.87
C LYS A 111 -19.90 -20.94 -7.85
N ILE A 112 -19.12 -20.37 -6.95
CA ILE A 112 -18.91 -18.92 -6.78
C ILE A 112 -17.51 -18.58 -7.33
N PRO A 113 -17.39 -17.59 -8.24
CA PRO A 113 -16.09 -17.14 -8.74
C PRO A 113 -15.23 -16.54 -7.62
N VAL A 114 -13.92 -16.82 -7.69
CA VAL A 114 -12.94 -16.29 -6.75
C VAL A 114 -11.93 -15.43 -7.50
N ILE A 115 -11.75 -14.20 -7.04
CA ILE A 115 -10.71 -13.29 -7.51
C ILE A 115 -9.61 -13.23 -6.45
N GLY A 116 -8.35 -13.25 -6.89
CA GLY A 116 -7.20 -13.02 -6.02
C GLY A 116 -6.72 -11.58 -6.12
N PHE A 117 -6.47 -10.89 -5.01
CA PHE A 117 -5.74 -9.62 -5.03
C PHE A 117 -4.33 -9.81 -4.47
N TYR A 118 -3.32 -9.62 -5.31
CA TYR A 118 -1.91 -9.75 -4.95
C TYR A 118 -1.40 -8.45 -4.32
N HIS A 119 -1.72 -8.22 -3.06
CA HIS A 119 -1.37 -6.99 -2.32
C HIS A 119 0.11 -6.89 -1.94
N SER A 120 0.81 -8.01 -1.83
CA SER A 120 2.18 -8.04 -1.31
C SER A 120 3.08 -8.91 -2.17
N HIS A 121 4.22 -8.36 -2.56
CA HIS A 121 5.25 -9.09 -3.30
C HIS A 121 6.13 -9.90 -2.34
N PHE A 122 5.50 -10.85 -1.62
CA PHE A 122 6.10 -11.59 -0.52
C PHE A 122 7.36 -12.41 -0.89
N PRO A 123 7.52 -13.01 -2.09
CA PRO A 123 8.75 -13.73 -2.40
C PRO A 123 9.98 -12.84 -2.39
N GLU A 124 9.88 -11.64 -2.99
CA GLU A 124 10.97 -10.68 -3.02
C GLU A 124 11.23 -10.06 -1.64
N ALA A 125 10.17 -9.73 -0.88
CA ALA A 125 10.30 -9.07 0.41
C ALA A 125 10.94 -9.96 1.48
N TYR A 126 10.60 -11.26 1.51
CA TYR A 126 11.06 -12.17 2.57
C TYR A 126 12.28 -13.01 2.16
N LEU A 127 12.33 -13.50 0.91
CA LEU A 127 13.39 -14.42 0.50
C LEU A 127 14.71 -13.73 0.16
N ARG A 128 14.69 -12.49 -0.34
CA ARG A 128 15.94 -11.74 -0.57
C ARG A 128 16.67 -11.41 0.74
N SER A 129 15.94 -11.14 1.82
CA SER A 129 16.55 -10.89 3.12
C SER A 129 17.18 -12.13 3.75
N SER A 130 16.65 -13.32 3.46
CA SER A 130 17.21 -14.60 3.95
C SER A 130 18.43 -15.10 3.13
N ALA A 131 18.71 -14.49 1.98
CA ALA A 131 19.83 -14.88 1.12
C ALA A 131 21.21 -14.83 1.82
N LYS A 132 21.37 -13.90 2.79
CA LYS A 132 22.59 -13.78 3.57
C LYS A 132 22.83 -14.98 4.50
N LEU A 133 21.75 -15.66 4.93
CA LEU A 133 21.81 -16.81 5.84
C LEU A 133 21.86 -18.15 5.09
N LEU A 134 21.18 -18.24 3.95
CA LEU A 134 20.96 -19.51 3.24
C LEU A 134 21.90 -19.75 2.06
N GLY A 135 22.68 -18.75 1.67
CA GLY A 135 23.54 -18.81 0.48
C GLY A 135 22.77 -18.65 -0.85
N LYS A 136 23.53 -18.36 -1.93
CA LYS A 136 22.96 -17.99 -3.24
C LYS A 136 22.13 -19.12 -3.90
N THR A 137 22.58 -20.36 -3.79
CA THR A 137 21.92 -21.52 -4.43
C THR A 137 20.62 -21.87 -3.76
N ALA A 138 20.59 -21.93 -2.41
CA ALA A 138 19.36 -22.19 -1.66
C ALA A 138 18.33 -21.07 -1.89
N THR A 139 18.75 -19.82 -1.88
CA THR A 139 17.86 -18.68 -2.18
C THR A 139 17.27 -18.76 -3.58
N ARG A 140 18.08 -19.13 -4.60
CA ARG A 140 17.59 -19.29 -5.98
C ARG A 140 16.55 -20.42 -6.08
N ARG A 141 16.77 -21.55 -5.37
CA ARG A 141 15.82 -22.66 -5.31
C ARG A 141 14.51 -22.26 -4.62
N MET A 142 14.60 -21.57 -3.49
CA MET A 142 13.42 -21.05 -2.75
C MET A 142 12.61 -20.06 -3.61
N MET A 143 13.28 -19.15 -4.31
CA MET A 143 12.61 -18.22 -5.22
C MET A 143 11.88 -18.95 -6.35
N ARG A 144 12.48 -19.99 -6.93
CA ARG A 144 11.82 -20.82 -7.97
C ARG A 144 10.57 -21.53 -7.42
N LEU A 145 10.66 -22.12 -6.23
CA LEU A 145 9.52 -22.77 -5.58
C LEU A 145 8.42 -21.76 -5.23
N SER A 146 8.78 -20.59 -4.73
CA SER A 146 7.81 -19.53 -4.42
C SER A 146 7.07 -19.02 -5.67
N ARG A 147 7.78 -18.87 -6.80
CA ARG A 147 7.16 -18.50 -8.08
C ARG A 147 6.20 -19.57 -8.57
N ALA A 148 6.60 -20.84 -8.50
CA ALA A 148 5.75 -21.96 -8.85
C ALA A 148 4.49 -22.05 -7.97
N TYR A 149 4.64 -21.78 -6.67
CA TYR A 149 3.54 -21.70 -5.72
C TYR A 149 2.56 -20.57 -6.06
N VAL A 150 3.07 -19.36 -6.29
CA VAL A 150 2.24 -18.20 -6.70
C VAL A 150 1.49 -18.53 -7.98
N ARG A 151 2.17 -19.02 -9.01
CA ARG A 151 1.54 -19.45 -10.26
C ARG A 151 0.43 -20.48 -10.03
N LYS A 152 0.70 -21.51 -9.21
CA LYS A 152 -0.27 -22.58 -8.92
C LYS A 152 -1.52 -22.05 -8.24
N LEU A 153 -1.38 -21.17 -7.24
CA LEU A 153 -2.52 -20.61 -6.52
C LEU A 153 -3.29 -19.62 -7.40
N TYR A 154 -2.61 -18.63 -7.97
CA TYR A 154 -3.31 -17.53 -8.65
C TYR A 154 -3.93 -17.96 -10.00
N ASN A 155 -3.45 -19.01 -10.64
CA ASN A 155 -4.12 -19.60 -11.80
C ASN A 155 -5.40 -20.39 -11.45
N GLN A 156 -5.72 -20.59 -10.16
CA GLN A 156 -7.01 -21.13 -9.70
C GLN A 156 -8.09 -20.05 -9.52
N HIS A 157 -7.72 -18.78 -9.53
CA HIS A 157 -8.65 -17.66 -9.43
C HIS A 157 -9.23 -17.33 -10.83
N ALA A 158 -10.46 -16.85 -10.87
CA ALA A 158 -11.09 -16.38 -12.11
C ALA A 158 -10.36 -15.13 -12.67
N ALA A 159 -9.85 -14.28 -11.79
CA ALA A 159 -8.95 -13.18 -12.13
C ALA A 159 -7.98 -12.92 -10.98
N THR A 160 -6.81 -12.35 -11.31
CA THR A 160 -5.80 -11.92 -10.34
C THR A 160 -5.56 -10.43 -10.48
N LEU A 161 -5.93 -9.67 -9.46
CA LEU A 161 -5.75 -8.23 -9.40
C LEU A 161 -4.36 -7.89 -8.88
N VAL A 162 -3.73 -6.89 -9.47
CA VAL A 162 -2.46 -6.31 -9.04
C VAL A 162 -2.52 -4.78 -9.11
N ALA A 163 -1.79 -4.12 -8.22
CA ALA A 163 -1.90 -2.68 -8.07
C ALA A 163 -1.13 -1.86 -9.13
N SER A 164 -0.21 -2.47 -9.89
CA SER A 164 0.60 -1.76 -10.88
C SER A 164 0.92 -2.63 -12.10
N GLU A 165 1.19 -2.00 -13.25
CA GLU A 165 1.57 -2.71 -14.49
C GLU A 165 2.93 -3.41 -14.33
N ARG A 166 3.84 -2.82 -13.57
CA ARG A 166 5.11 -3.47 -13.22
C ARG A 166 4.88 -4.82 -12.54
N LEU A 167 3.97 -4.87 -11.55
CA LEU A 167 3.67 -6.10 -10.83
C LEU A 167 2.91 -7.10 -11.72
N ALA A 168 2.07 -6.60 -12.62
CA ALA A 168 1.40 -7.44 -13.62
C ALA A 168 2.41 -8.14 -14.54
N ARG A 169 3.41 -7.41 -15.05
CA ARG A 169 4.50 -8.01 -15.87
C ARG A 169 5.22 -9.09 -15.08
N VAL A 170 5.61 -8.84 -13.84
CA VAL A 170 6.28 -9.83 -12.99
C VAL A 170 5.45 -11.11 -12.82
N LEU A 171 4.13 -10.99 -12.57
CA LEU A 171 3.27 -12.16 -12.41
C LEU A 171 3.06 -12.91 -13.73
N ARG A 172 2.92 -12.20 -14.86
CA ARG A 172 2.84 -12.82 -16.20
C ARG A 172 4.13 -13.58 -16.53
N ASP A 173 5.30 -13.01 -16.23
CA ASP A 173 6.61 -13.68 -16.38
C ASP A 173 6.72 -14.95 -15.51
N TRP A 174 6.03 -15.00 -14.38
CA TRP A 174 5.94 -16.20 -13.55
C TRP A 174 4.91 -17.22 -14.04
N GLY A 175 4.16 -16.89 -15.12
CA GLY A 175 3.17 -17.74 -15.75
C GLY A 175 1.77 -17.65 -15.12
N VAL A 176 1.45 -16.54 -14.44
CA VAL A 176 0.06 -16.23 -14.03
C VAL A 176 -0.68 -15.65 -15.23
N ARG A 177 -1.78 -16.29 -15.64
CA ARG A 177 -2.44 -16.04 -16.95
C ARG A 177 -3.55 -14.98 -16.88
N ASN A 178 -4.23 -14.86 -15.77
CA ASN A 178 -5.46 -14.10 -15.57
C ASN A 178 -5.22 -12.75 -14.83
N VAL A 179 -4.06 -12.12 -15.06
CA VAL A 179 -3.64 -10.89 -14.37
C VAL A 179 -4.35 -9.68 -14.96
N ARG A 180 -4.99 -8.90 -14.09
CA ARG A 180 -5.62 -7.62 -14.40
C ARG A 180 -5.05 -6.52 -13.49
N VAL A 181 -4.78 -5.36 -14.04
CA VAL A 181 -4.28 -4.22 -13.27
C VAL A 181 -5.46 -3.44 -12.71
N LEU A 182 -5.45 -3.23 -11.41
CA LEU A 182 -6.34 -2.35 -10.68
C LEU A 182 -5.50 -1.52 -9.72
N SER A 183 -5.24 -0.27 -10.05
CA SER A 183 -4.54 0.65 -9.14
C SER A 183 -5.33 0.84 -7.85
N LEU A 184 -4.63 1.16 -6.77
CA LEU A 184 -5.29 1.60 -5.54
C LEU A 184 -5.67 3.08 -5.63
N GLY A 185 -6.50 3.53 -4.71
CA GLY A 185 -7.03 4.87 -4.69
C GLY A 185 -6.55 5.74 -3.53
N VAL A 186 -7.02 6.97 -3.53
CA VAL A 186 -6.86 7.95 -2.47
C VAL A 186 -8.22 8.59 -2.15
N ASN A 187 -8.44 8.90 -0.87
CA ASN A 187 -9.62 9.66 -0.45
C ASN A 187 -9.40 11.15 -0.76
N THR A 188 -10.02 11.63 -1.82
CA THR A 188 -9.86 13.00 -2.31
C THR A 188 -10.64 14.05 -1.51
N GLU A 189 -11.51 13.65 -0.61
CA GLU A 189 -12.15 14.54 0.36
C GLU A 189 -11.20 14.90 1.49
N THR A 190 -10.36 13.96 1.89
CA THR A 190 -9.34 14.16 2.94
C THR A 190 -8.03 14.68 2.37
N PHE A 191 -7.53 14.02 1.32
CA PHE A 191 -6.27 14.34 0.67
C PHE A 191 -6.53 15.15 -0.60
N HIS A 192 -6.53 16.47 -0.46
CA HIS A 192 -6.67 17.44 -1.55
C HIS A 192 -5.79 18.67 -1.28
N PRO A 193 -5.49 19.48 -2.29
CA PRO A 193 -4.72 20.68 -2.10
C PRO A 193 -5.51 21.70 -1.25
N ASP A 194 -4.96 22.05 -0.11
CA ASP A 194 -5.44 23.11 0.77
C ASP A 194 -4.25 23.62 1.61
N LYS A 195 -3.88 24.85 1.41
CA LYS A 195 -2.73 25.46 2.10
C LYS A 195 -3.12 26.38 3.26
N SER A 196 -4.40 26.43 3.64
CA SER A 196 -4.90 27.34 4.67
C SER A 196 -4.17 27.20 6.02
N ASN A 197 -3.79 25.98 6.39
CA ASN A 197 -3.10 25.67 7.65
C ASN A 197 -1.63 25.27 7.46
N ALA A 198 -1.05 25.44 6.26
CA ALA A 198 0.29 24.95 5.98
C ALA A 198 1.36 25.69 6.82
N GLU A 199 1.25 27.01 6.94
CA GLU A 199 2.19 27.82 7.72
C GLU A 199 2.11 27.49 9.22
N ALA A 200 0.92 27.46 9.79
CA ALA A 200 0.72 27.11 11.21
C ALA A 200 1.25 25.68 11.52
N THR A 201 1.09 24.73 10.56
CA THR A 201 1.67 23.40 10.70
C THR A 201 3.19 23.44 10.71
N ARG A 202 3.82 24.26 9.82
CA ARG A 202 5.29 24.44 9.80
C ARG A 202 5.82 25.06 11.07
N GLU A 203 5.15 26.10 11.59
CA GLU A 203 5.48 26.75 12.86
C GLU A 203 5.44 25.76 14.03
N SER A 204 4.37 24.95 14.11
CA SER A 204 4.22 23.93 15.17
C SER A 204 5.33 22.86 15.14
N LEU A 205 5.96 22.64 13.98
CA LEU A 205 7.08 21.73 13.80
C LEU A 205 8.46 22.40 14.00
N GLY A 206 8.50 23.72 14.23
CA GLY A 206 9.74 24.49 14.34
C GLY A 206 10.50 24.60 13.02
N VAL A 207 9.77 24.63 11.88
CA VAL A 207 10.37 24.73 10.55
C VAL A 207 10.48 26.20 10.16
N ASP A 208 11.69 26.68 9.99
CA ASP A 208 11.96 28.04 9.52
C ASP A 208 11.33 28.28 8.12
N SER A 209 10.75 29.45 7.89
CA SER A 209 10.07 29.82 6.65
C SER A 209 10.95 29.74 5.39
N ASN A 210 12.25 29.94 5.54
CA ASN A 210 13.23 29.87 4.47
C ASN A 210 13.71 28.46 4.13
N ARG A 211 13.33 27.44 4.92
CA ARG A 211 13.73 26.05 4.70
C ARG A 211 12.71 25.28 3.87
N LYS A 212 13.19 24.40 3.02
CA LYS A 212 12.34 23.40 2.33
C LYS A 212 12.01 22.27 3.27
N LEU A 213 10.71 22.01 3.49
CA LEU A 213 10.23 20.89 4.31
C LEU A 213 10.15 19.61 3.46
N LEU A 214 11.05 18.67 3.73
CA LEU A 214 11.04 17.32 3.20
C LEU A 214 10.20 16.43 4.10
N LEU A 215 9.30 15.63 3.55
CA LEU A 215 8.43 14.73 4.31
C LEU A 215 8.70 13.28 3.93
N TYR A 216 8.78 12.41 4.92
CA TYR A 216 8.68 10.96 4.79
C TYR A 216 7.56 10.44 5.69
N VAL A 217 6.71 9.58 5.14
CA VAL A 217 5.66 8.87 5.88
C VAL A 217 5.79 7.38 5.64
N GLY A 218 5.93 6.61 6.72
CA GLY A 218 6.00 5.15 6.59
C GLY A 218 6.76 4.47 7.72
N ARG A 219 6.74 3.13 7.69
CA ARG A 219 7.44 2.32 8.67
C ARG A 219 8.97 2.50 8.53
N LEU A 220 9.65 2.69 9.65
CA LEU A 220 11.11 2.80 9.69
C LEU A 220 11.73 1.40 9.62
N ALA A 221 11.91 0.90 8.41
CA ALA A 221 12.33 -0.47 8.18
C ALA A 221 13.24 -0.59 6.95
N LYS A 222 14.05 -1.64 6.94
CA LYS A 222 15.04 -1.87 5.90
C LYS A 222 14.42 -1.98 4.50
N GLU A 223 13.26 -2.65 4.39
CA GLU A 223 12.51 -2.77 3.14
C GLU A 223 11.95 -1.43 2.62
N LYS A 224 11.80 -0.44 3.50
CA LYS A 224 11.42 0.94 3.16
C LYS A 224 12.61 1.85 2.86
N ASN A 225 13.82 1.31 2.98
CA ASN A 225 15.07 1.99 2.62
C ASN A 225 15.35 3.28 3.42
N THR A 226 14.80 3.38 4.65
CA THR A 226 14.87 4.61 5.47
C THR A 226 16.30 4.97 5.89
N ALA A 227 17.20 3.99 6.05
CA ALA A 227 18.61 4.26 6.31
C ALA A 227 19.28 5.10 5.20
N LYS A 228 18.89 4.88 3.92
CA LYS A 228 19.39 5.70 2.82
C LYS A 228 18.83 7.12 2.83
N LEU A 229 17.55 7.28 3.19
CA LEU A 229 16.97 8.60 3.39
C LEU A 229 17.75 9.39 4.45
N PHE A 230 18.06 8.76 5.58
CA PHE A 230 18.79 9.42 6.66
C PHE A 230 20.18 9.85 6.20
N ARG A 231 20.91 8.98 5.51
CA ARG A 231 22.20 9.34 4.93
C ARG A 231 22.10 10.38 3.81
N ALA A 232 21.08 10.31 2.98
CA ALA A 232 20.85 11.36 1.96
C ALA A 232 20.62 12.73 2.61
N PHE A 233 19.89 12.76 3.73
CA PHE A 233 19.69 14.00 4.47
C PHE A 233 21.00 14.52 5.11
N GLU A 234 21.86 13.66 5.62
CA GLU A 234 23.21 14.04 6.09
C GLU A 234 24.05 14.66 4.95
N VAL A 235 24.00 14.07 3.75
CA VAL A 235 24.68 14.61 2.56
C VAL A 235 24.13 16.00 2.20
N LEU A 236 22.78 16.17 2.25
CA LEU A 236 22.15 17.48 2.03
C LEU A 236 22.59 18.52 3.05
N GLN A 237 22.67 18.15 4.34
CA GLN A 237 23.11 19.08 5.38
C GLN A 237 24.57 19.50 5.19
N TRP A 238 25.43 18.60 4.74
CA TRP A 238 26.82 18.92 4.45
C TRP A 238 26.97 19.85 3.23
N ARG A 239 26.16 19.63 2.16
CA ARG A 239 26.22 20.42 0.94
C ARG A 239 25.48 21.76 1.02
N ARG A 240 24.37 21.79 1.73
CA ARG A 240 23.38 22.86 1.80
C ARG A 240 22.93 23.09 3.23
N THR A 241 23.84 23.56 4.06
CA THR A 241 23.55 23.84 5.46
C THR A 241 22.35 24.74 5.60
N ASN A 242 21.37 24.33 6.43
CA ASN A 242 20.14 25.08 6.74
C ASN A 242 19.11 25.29 5.59
N GLU A 243 19.29 24.67 4.43
CA GLU A 243 18.32 24.79 3.32
C GLU A 243 17.11 23.83 3.48
N PHE A 244 17.29 22.72 4.19
CA PHE A 244 16.28 21.68 4.32
C PHE A 244 15.92 21.37 5.77
N HIS A 245 14.65 21.00 6.00
CA HIS A 245 14.16 20.38 7.22
C HIS A 245 13.52 19.03 6.88
N LEU A 246 13.81 17.96 7.63
CA LEU A 246 13.23 16.64 7.41
C LEU A 246 12.19 16.32 8.48
N LEU A 247 10.94 16.15 8.08
CA LEU A 247 9.88 15.57 8.91
C LEU A 247 9.74 14.07 8.60
N VAL A 248 9.87 13.24 9.62
CA VAL A 248 9.66 11.80 9.55
C VAL A 248 8.43 11.41 10.34
N ILE A 249 7.45 10.79 9.69
CA ILE A 249 6.24 10.26 10.35
C ILE A 249 6.24 8.74 10.25
N GLY A 250 6.39 8.07 11.39
CA GLY A 250 6.40 6.62 11.49
C GLY A 250 7.37 6.08 12.53
N ASP A 251 7.28 4.78 12.81
CA ASP A 251 8.16 4.07 13.74
C ASP A 251 8.57 2.71 13.15
N GLY A 252 9.59 2.08 13.71
CA GLY A 252 10.03 0.75 13.28
C GLY A 252 11.42 0.37 13.78
N SER A 253 11.97 -0.67 13.15
CA SER A 253 13.25 -1.25 13.56
C SER A 253 14.46 -0.30 13.36
N GLN A 254 14.33 0.71 12.49
CA GLN A 254 15.39 1.68 12.21
C GLN A 254 15.26 2.99 13.01
N ARG A 255 14.42 3.02 14.06
CA ARG A 255 14.22 4.22 14.92
C ARG A 255 15.51 4.74 15.58
N ASN A 256 16.45 3.85 15.92
CA ASN A 256 17.71 4.28 16.55
C ASN A 256 18.57 5.09 15.57
N GLN A 257 18.60 4.70 14.30
CA GLN A 257 19.31 5.46 13.26
C GLN A 257 18.70 6.87 13.07
N LEU A 258 17.36 7.00 13.21
CA LEU A 258 16.71 8.31 13.19
C LEU A 258 17.10 9.16 14.41
N ARG A 259 17.17 8.57 15.60
CA ARG A 259 17.64 9.29 16.81
C ARG A 259 19.10 9.75 16.68
N GLU A 260 19.95 8.92 16.10
CA GLU A 260 21.33 9.30 15.79
C GLU A 260 21.40 10.45 14.79
N LEU A 261 20.52 10.45 13.77
CA LEU A 261 20.40 11.57 12.85
C LEU A 261 19.94 12.85 13.57
N GLN A 262 18.95 12.78 14.45
CA GLN A 262 18.46 13.93 15.24
C GLN A 262 19.54 14.49 16.18
N ALA A 263 20.40 13.63 16.71
CA ALA A 263 21.53 14.07 17.54
C ALA A 263 22.58 14.86 16.74
N ARG A 264 22.76 14.52 15.45
CA ARG A 264 23.73 15.21 14.55
C ARG A 264 23.13 16.40 13.82
N CYS A 265 21.82 16.36 13.51
CA CYS A 265 21.13 17.38 12.70
C CYS A 265 19.94 17.94 13.46
N LYS A 266 19.97 19.26 13.78
CA LYS A 266 18.90 19.93 14.56
C LYS A 266 17.59 20.09 13.78
N ASN A 267 17.63 20.02 12.44
CA ASN A 267 16.51 20.23 11.53
C ASN A 267 15.85 18.92 11.09
N VAL A 268 15.64 18.01 12.06
CA VAL A 268 14.94 16.74 11.89
C VAL A 268 13.85 16.60 12.93
N SER A 269 12.59 16.62 12.49
CA SER A 269 11.43 16.39 13.35
C SER A 269 10.92 14.95 13.18
N TRP A 270 10.47 14.34 14.28
CA TRP A 270 9.96 12.97 14.28
C TRP A 270 8.63 12.84 15.00
N ILE A 271 7.62 12.36 14.26
CA ILE A 271 6.31 11.97 14.76
C ILE A 271 6.20 10.45 14.66
N ARG A 272 6.07 9.77 15.80
CA ARG A 272 6.07 8.29 15.81
C ARG A 272 4.88 7.67 15.09
N TYR A 273 3.72 8.30 15.21
CA TYR A 273 2.48 7.79 14.61
C TYR A 273 1.46 8.91 14.47
N CYS A 274 0.85 9.01 13.29
CA CYS A 274 -0.30 9.86 13.02
C CYS A 274 -1.46 8.92 12.64
N ALA A 275 -2.47 8.87 13.49
CA ALA A 275 -3.63 7.98 13.30
C ALA A 275 -4.72 8.63 12.46
N GLU A 276 -4.83 9.96 12.56
CA GLU A 276 -5.92 10.73 11.98
C GLU A 276 -5.56 11.16 10.54
N PRO A 277 -6.34 10.71 9.52
CA PRO A 277 -6.04 11.04 8.13
C PRO A 277 -6.05 12.54 7.84
N ARG A 278 -6.91 13.32 8.49
CA ARG A 278 -6.99 14.77 8.30
C ARG A 278 -5.74 15.47 8.82
N GLU A 279 -5.21 15.05 9.96
CA GLU A 279 -3.95 15.54 10.49
C GLU A 279 -2.77 15.15 9.56
N LEU A 280 -2.75 13.90 9.06
CA LEU A 280 -1.74 13.47 8.10
C LEU A 280 -1.77 14.31 6.82
N ALA A 281 -2.95 14.69 6.35
CA ALA A 281 -3.11 15.56 5.18
C ALA A 281 -2.52 16.96 5.43
N GLN A 282 -2.58 17.50 6.64
CA GLN A 282 -1.94 18.78 6.97
C GLN A 282 -0.43 18.71 6.83
N TYR A 283 0.21 17.62 7.28
CA TYR A 283 1.65 17.43 7.09
C TYR A 283 2.03 17.30 5.60
N TYR A 284 1.23 16.60 4.79
CA TYR A 284 1.47 16.58 3.35
C TYR A 284 1.37 17.98 2.74
N ARG A 285 0.34 18.76 3.09
CA ARG A 285 0.12 20.12 2.56
C ARG A 285 1.19 21.12 2.99
N ALA A 286 1.74 20.95 4.19
CA ALA A 286 2.82 21.79 4.73
C ALA A 286 4.17 21.49 4.09
N ALA A 287 4.38 20.28 3.56
CA ALA A 287 5.63 19.85 2.94
C ALA A 287 5.83 20.46 1.55
N ASP A 288 7.08 20.77 1.22
CA ASP A 288 7.48 21.18 -0.13
C ASP A 288 7.69 19.96 -1.04
N LEU A 289 8.24 18.87 -0.48
CA LEU A 289 8.59 17.68 -1.23
C LEU A 289 8.43 16.42 -0.37
N PHE A 290 7.77 15.41 -0.90
CA PHE A 290 7.70 14.09 -0.29
C PHE A 290 8.83 13.21 -0.81
N VAL A 291 9.61 12.60 0.09
CA VAL A 291 10.72 11.73 -0.29
C VAL A 291 10.32 10.27 -0.10
N HIS A 292 10.32 9.50 -1.19
CA HIS A 292 10.01 8.07 -1.20
C HIS A 292 11.26 7.23 -1.51
N PRO A 293 12.04 6.81 -0.51
CA PRO A 293 13.28 6.06 -0.72
C PRO A 293 13.06 4.58 -1.05
N GLY A 294 11.85 4.06 -0.87
CA GLY A 294 11.53 2.64 -1.00
C GLY A 294 11.53 2.14 -2.44
N VAL A 295 12.28 1.07 -2.71
CA VAL A 295 12.36 0.41 -4.02
C VAL A 295 11.55 -0.89 -4.09
N LEU A 296 11.08 -1.39 -2.96
CA LEU A 296 10.32 -2.65 -2.83
C LEU A 296 8.85 -2.38 -2.45
N GLU A 297 8.24 -1.42 -3.13
CA GLU A 297 6.81 -1.13 -2.95
C GLU A 297 5.94 -1.94 -3.93
N THR A 298 4.71 -2.25 -3.50
CA THR A 298 3.70 -2.83 -4.38
C THR A 298 2.85 -1.78 -5.06
N PHE A 299 2.63 -0.63 -4.38
CA PHE A 299 1.89 0.51 -4.94
C PHE A 299 2.41 1.85 -4.42
N GLY A 300 2.37 2.13 -3.10
CA GLY A 300 2.84 3.38 -2.52
C GLY A 300 1.73 4.40 -2.22
N LEU A 301 0.73 4.00 -1.45
CA LEU A 301 -0.40 4.88 -1.07
C LEU A 301 0.05 6.23 -0.52
N VAL A 302 1.12 6.25 0.30
CA VAL A 302 1.66 7.48 0.90
C VAL A 302 2.17 8.48 -0.16
N ALA A 303 2.74 7.99 -1.26
CA ALA A 303 3.16 8.85 -2.38
C ALA A 303 1.95 9.38 -3.15
N LEU A 304 0.88 8.58 -3.28
CA LEU A 304 -0.36 9.03 -3.89
C LEU A 304 -1.09 10.07 -3.03
N GLU A 305 -1.13 9.86 -1.70
CA GLU A 305 -1.69 10.81 -0.73
C GLU A 305 -0.98 12.16 -0.78
N SER A 306 0.36 12.13 -0.82
CA SER A 306 1.18 13.32 -0.98
C SER A 306 0.83 14.09 -2.25
N GLN A 307 0.78 13.40 -3.39
CA GLN A 307 0.43 14.03 -4.68
C GLN A 307 -1.01 14.56 -4.69
N ALA A 308 -1.95 13.83 -4.09
CA ALA A 308 -3.33 14.30 -3.94
C ALA A 308 -3.42 15.59 -3.11
N CYS A 309 -2.55 15.77 -2.11
CA CYS A 309 -2.43 17.01 -1.32
C CYS A 309 -1.69 18.15 -2.07
N GLY A 310 -1.21 17.92 -3.28
CA GLY A 310 -0.46 18.92 -4.06
C GLY A 310 1.02 19.00 -3.70
N THR A 311 1.57 17.97 -3.05
CA THR A 311 2.98 17.88 -2.70
C THR A 311 3.67 16.87 -3.61
N PRO A 312 4.60 17.34 -4.48
CA PRO A 312 5.29 16.45 -5.42
C PRO A 312 6.18 15.44 -4.69
N VAL A 313 6.46 14.33 -5.38
CA VAL A 313 7.20 13.19 -4.81
C VAL A 313 8.53 13.04 -5.53
N VAL A 314 9.62 12.85 -4.80
CA VAL A 314 10.88 12.37 -5.34
C VAL A 314 11.10 10.91 -4.93
N GLY A 315 11.46 10.06 -5.89
CA GLY A 315 11.68 8.64 -5.71
C GLY A 315 12.99 8.16 -6.34
N ILE A 316 13.14 6.83 -6.37
CA ILE A 316 14.27 6.15 -7.00
C ILE A 316 13.75 5.42 -8.24
N ARG A 317 14.42 5.61 -9.40
CA ARG A 317 14.06 4.95 -10.66
C ARG A 317 14.12 3.43 -10.55
N GLY A 318 13.32 2.75 -11.35
CA GLY A 318 13.25 1.30 -11.37
C GLY A 318 12.50 0.73 -10.17
N SER A 319 11.72 1.54 -9.46
CA SER A 319 10.85 1.14 -8.35
C SER A 319 9.38 1.03 -8.79
N ALA A 320 8.50 0.62 -7.88
CA ALA A 320 7.06 0.64 -8.14
C ALA A 320 6.49 2.08 -8.26
N MET A 321 7.29 3.09 -7.91
CA MET A 321 6.91 4.49 -8.04
C MET A 321 6.94 4.98 -9.49
N ASP A 322 7.61 4.27 -10.40
CA ASP A 322 7.68 4.61 -11.82
C ASP A 322 6.30 4.77 -12.45
N ASP A 323 5.32 3.97 -11.99
CA ASP A 323 3.95 4.00 -12.49
C ASP A 323 3.05 5.00 -11.71
N LEU A 324 3.52 5.56 -10.60
CA LEU A 324 2.70 6.34 -9.67
C LEU A 324 3.08 7.81 -9.55
N ILE A 325 4.34 8.16 -9.73
CA ILE A 325 4.78 9.56 -9.67
C ILE A 325 4.48 10.24 -11.01
N PHE A 326 3.75 11.37 -10.96
CA PHE A 326 3.15 12.00 -12.15
C PHE A 326 4.01 13.07 -12.84
N HIS A 327 5.25 13.24 -12.45
CA HIS A 327 6.20 14.12 -13.13
C HIS A 327 7.35 13.34 -13.78
N ASP A 328 8.22 14.05 -14.48
CA ASP A 328 9.28 13.45 -15.28
C ASP A 328 10.26 12.62 -14.44
N GLN A 329 10.51 11.38 -14.85
CA GLN A 329 11.45 10.45 -14.22
C GLN A 329 12.90 10.94 -14.23
N ARG A 330 13.25 11.89 -15.10
CA ARG A 330 14.60 12.49 -15.11
C ARG A 330 14.96 13.20 -13.81
N ASP A 331 13.94 13.57 -13.02
CA ASP A 331 14.10 14.28 -11.76
C ASP A 331 14.28 13.34 -10.56
N TRP A 332 14.29 12.02 -10.78
CA TRP A 332 14.40 11.03 -9.71
C TRP A 332 15.83 10.53 -9.57
N ALA A 333 16.13 9.93 -8.40
CA ALA A 333 17.42 9.30 -8.20
C ALA A 333 17.66 8.19 -9.24
N ASN A 334 18.78 8.25 -9.94
CA ASN A 334 19.13 7.28 -10.97
C ASN A 334 19.56 5.94 -10.36
N GLU A 335 20.11 5.99 -9.15
CA GLU A 335 20.66 4.84 -8.43
C GLU A 335 20.07 4.76 -7.03
N ASN A 336 20.07 3.54 -6.49
CA ASN A 336 19.64 3.31 -5.12
C ASN A 336 20.80 3.57 -4.13
N THR A 337 21.31 4.83 -4.12
CA THR A 337 22.34 5.35 -3.22
C THR A 337 21.82 6.57 -2.45
N ALA A 338 22.49 6.93 -1.37
CA ALA A 338 22.15 8.11 -0.58
C ALA A 338 22.49 9.40 -1.35
N GLU A 339 23.60 9.38 -2.04
CA GLU A 339 24.14 10.48 -2.83
C GLU A 339 23.20 10.82 -4.00
N ALA A 340 22.76 9.80 -4.76
CA ALA A 340 21.80 9.99 -5.87
C ALA A 340 20.44 10.49 -5.37
N LEU A 341 19.99 10.02 -4.19
CA LEU A 341 18.75 10.52 -3.61
C LEU A 341 18.87 11.98 -3.14
N ALA A 342 20.01 12.35 -2.53
CA ALA A 342 20.30 13.73 -2.15
C ALA A 342 20.33 14.65 -3.38
N GLU A 343 21.01 14.24 -4.46
CA GLU A 343 21.07 14.99 -5.72
C GLU A 343 19.68 15.19 -6.33
N ALA A 344 18.86 14.12 -6.36
CA ALA A 344 17.48 14.22 -6.86
C ALA A 344 16.63 15.20 -6.04
N ILE A 345 16.77 15.20 -4.70
CA ILE A 345 16.11 16.18 -3.83
C ILE A 345 16.56 17.60 -4.16
N GLU A 346 17.87 17.86 -4.31
CA GLU A 346 18.43 19.17 -4.67
C GLU A 346 17.89 19.64 -6.03
N GLN A 347 17.87 18.78 -7.04
CA GLN A 347 17.36 19.13 -8.37
C GLN A 347 15.86 19.45 -8.34
N MET A 348 15.08 18.63 -7.64
CA MET A 348 13.65 18.88 -7.48
C MET A 348 13.37 20.18 -6.74
N SER A 349 14.15 20.50 -5.69
CA SER A 349 13.95 21.70 -4.88
C SER A 349 14.11 23.01 -5.67
N LYS A 350 14.83 23.01 -6.79
CA LYS A 350 15.02 24.15 -7.69
C LYS A 350 13.86 24.39 -8.65
N LYS A 351 12.93 23.44 -8.75
CA LYS A 351 11.78 23.51 -9.67
C LYS A 351 10.60 24.26 -9.05
N LYS A 352 9.63 24.62 -9.88
CA LYS A 352 8.36 25.20 -9.46
C LYS A 352 7.46 24.10 -8.83
N LEU A 353 7.77 23.71 -7.57
CA LEU A 353 7.10 22.62 -6.86
C LEU A 353 5.58 22.81 -6.78
N SER A 354 5.11 24.06 -6.61
CA SER A 354 3.68 24.37 -6.57
C SER A 354 2.94 24.00 -7.87
N ARG A 355 3.58 24.19 -9.03
CA ARG A 355 3.02 23.80 -10.32
C ARG A 355 2.97 22.29 -10.45
N LEU A 356 4.07 21.59 -10.17
CA LEU A 356 4.15 20.14 -10.21
C LEU A 356 3.13 19.50 -9.27
N GLY A 357 2.98 20.05 -8.06
CA GLY A 357 2.01 19.59 -7.08
C GLY A 357 0.56 19.75 -7.54
N LYS A 358 0.21 20.90 -8.15
CA LYS A 358 -1.15 21.12 -8.71
C LYS A 358 -1.47 20.13 -9.82
N GLU A 359 -0.53 19.89 -10.74
CA GLU A 359 -0.68 18.91 -11.82
C GLU A 359 -0.82 17.48 -11.27
N ALA A 360 -0.01 17.12 -10.27
CA ALA A 360 -0.06 15.82 -9.61
C ALA A 360 -1.40 15.61 -8.88
N ALA A 361 -1.90 16.60 -8.14
CA ALA A 361 -3.19 16.51 -7.46
C ALA A 361 -4.35 16.32 -8.43
N LYS A 362 -4.36 17.04 -9.55
CA LYS A 362 -5.36 16.88 -10.60
C LYS A 362 -5.36 15.44 -11.15
N ARG A 363 -4.18 14.89 -11.44
CA ARG A 363 -4.02 13.52 -11.94
C ARG A 363 -4.43 12.48 -10.89
N ALA A 364 -4.02 12.67 -9.62
CA ALA A 364 -4.42 11.79 -8.53
C ALA A 364 -5.95 11.72 -8.38
N ALA A 365 -6.64 12.85 -8.39
CA ALA A 365 -8.09 12.91 -8.32
C ALA A 365 -8.77 12.27 -9.55
N GLN A 366 -8.23 12.50 -10.75
CA GLN A 366 -8.81 11.97 -11.99
C GLN A 366 -8.63 10.47 -12.15
N LEU A 367 -7.50 9.90 -11.71
CA LEU A 367 -7.15 8.50 -11.99
C LEU A 367 -7.33 7.59 -10.79
N HIS A 368 -7.20 8.12 -9.57
CA HIS A 368 -7.07 7.36 -8.34
C HIS A 368 -8.06 7.75 -7.21
N ALA A 369 -9.08 8.56 -7.47
CA ALA A 369 -10.15 8.71 -6.48
C ALA A 369 -10.81 7.34 -6.21
N TRP A 370 -11.01 6.96 -4.93
CA TRP A 370 -11.55 5.66 -4.57
C TRP A 370 -12.85 5.30 -5.30
N PRO A 371 -13.83 6.19 -5.48
CA PRO A 371 -15.05 5.84 -6.23
C PRO A 371 -14.71 5.34 -7.64
N ARG A 372 -13.82 6.01 -8.37
CA ARG A 372 -13.43 5.60 -9.73
C ARG A 372 -12.71 4.25 -9.76
N VAL A 373 -11.87 4.01 -8.74
CA VAL A 373 -11.16 2.72 -8.61
C VAL A 373 -12.17 1.60 -8.35
N PHE A 374 -13.13 1.83 -7.47
CA PHE A 374 -14.16 0.83 -7.18
C PHE A 374 -15.18 0.66 -8.31
N ASP A 375 -15.51 1.70 -9.07
CA ASP A 375 -16.31 1.56 -10.30
C ASP A 375 -15.65 0.54 -11.25
N ARG A 376 -14.35 0.67 -11.49
CA ARG A 376 -13.57 -0.29 -12.31
C ARG A 376 -13.54 -1.69 -11.70
N LEU A 377 -13.33 -1.78 -10.38
CA LEU A 377 -13.34 -3.06 -9.67
C LEU A 377 -14.68 -3.77 -9.81
N PHE A 378 -15.77 -3.06 -9.61
CA PHE A 378 -17.13 -3.62 -9.71
C PHE A 378 -17.50 -4.01 -11.15
N CYS A 379 -16.98 -3.29 -12.16
CA CYS A 379 -17.06 -3.75 -13.56
C CYS A 379 -16.34 -5.08 -13.75
N ILE A 380 -15.10 -5.24 -13.21
CA ILE A 380 -14.38 -6.51 -13.26
C ILE A 380 -15.17 -7.62 -12.56
N TYR A 381 -15.76 -7.34 -11.40
CA TYR A 381 -16.58 -8.33 -10.70
C TYR A 381 -17.76 -8.80 -11.52
N ARG A 382 -18.53 -7.88 -12.10
CA ARG A 382 -19.69 -8.20 -12.95
C ARG A 382 -19.29 -9.01 -14.18
N GLU A 383 -18.19 -8.63 -14.84
CA GLU A 383 -17.64 -9.37 -15.99
C GLU A 383 -17.23 -10.79 -15.59
N VAL A 384 -16.53 -10.96 -14.46
CA VAL A 384 -16.12 -12.27 -13.97
C VAL A 384 -17.33 -13.13 -13.62
N CYS A 385 -18.35 -12.58 -12.95
CA CYS A 385 -19.57 -13.30 -12.61
C CYS A 385 -20.33 -13.75 -13.86
N ALA A 386 -20.44 -12.88 -14.87
CA ALA A 386 -21.14 -13.18 -16.12
C ALA A 386 -20.46 -14.30 -16.95
N ASN A 387 -19.12 -14.33 -16.90
CA ASN A 387 -18.31 -15.29 -17.67
C ASN A 387 -17.97 -16.59 -16.90
N TYR A 388 -18.35 -16.69 -15.63
CA TYR A 388 -18.00 -17.83 -14.81
C TYR A 388 -18.90 -19.04 -15.09
N LYS A 389 -18.39 -19.99 -15.86
CA LYS A 389 -19.09 -21.25 -16.21
C LYS A 389 -18.89 -22.39 -15.19
N GLY A 390 -18.26 -22.09 -14.05
CA GLY A 390 -17.75 -23.14 -13.15
C GLY A 390 -16.51 -23.81 -13.75
N THR A 391 -15.46 -24.05 -12.95
CA THR A 391 -14.31 -24.83 -13.42
C THR A 391 -14.74 -26.29 -13.51
N PRO A 392 -14.44 -27.03 -14.60
CA PRO A 392 -14.66 -28.47 -14.64
C PRO A 392 -13.96 -29.13 -13.45
N THR A 393 -14.65 -30.03 -12.80
CA THR A 393 -14.08 -30.92 -11.77
C THR A 393 -13.14 -31.87 -12.49
N GLU A 394 -11.81 -31.69 -12.39
CA GLU A 394 -10.82 -32.75 -12.58
C GLU A 394 -10.69 -33.57 -11.30
#